data_1d21ff128393781323f0099c82ef0ca7
#
_entry.id   1d21ff128393781323f0099c82ef0ca7
#
_cell.length_a   1.000
_cell.length_b   1.000
_cell.length_c   1.000
_cell.angle_alpha   90.00
_cell.angle_beta   90.00
_cell.angle_gamma   90.00
#
_symmetry.space_group_name_H-M   'P 1'
#
loop_
_entity.id
_entity.type
_entity.pdbx_description
1 polymer ?
#
loop_
_entity_poly.entity_id
_entity_poly.type
_entity_poly.pdbx_seq_one_letter_code
_entity_poly.pdbx_strand_id
1 'polypeptide(L)'
;METFKKIFSGLTIAYGQYQKGDRSANGKLKGKAFIVRKNVTDELWKNHLAGIAPALGIIPITKDNNCKWGCIDIDVYNLKHSDLIQTIRKLKLPLIVCRSKSGGAHIFLFTTEFIPALLMQNTLKKISKTLGYEGCEIFPKQTEILVERGDTGNFLNLPYFNGTKGLRYAINDNGSAATLEEFYKLYDLYALRMEQVEKIKIEEKKIDEAFPQGPPCLNQLAKEGFGEGARNNALFNIAVYYKQAHPDSWEDELVKANQTHMNPPLSNSEVQQLIKSVSRKGYDKYRCKDAPINAVCQSRLCRTKKFGVGYGEEQMPMLGNLTKYTSSPPQWFLDVGEARIELKQNNFIVHLYLHWHV
;
A
#
# COMPACT_ATOMS: atom_id res chain seq x y z
N MET A 1 7.20 9.59 -26.29
CA MET A 1 5.85 9.88 -25.77
C MET A 1 4.86 8.75 -26.12
N GLU A 2 4.70 8.38 -27.39
CA GLU A 2 3.71 7.34 -27.78
C GLU A 2 3.90 6.00 -27.06
N THR A 3 5.14 5.55 -26.88
CA THR A 3 5.45 4.33 -26.13
C THR A 3 4.98 4.43 -24.68
N PHE A 4 5.24 5.56 -24.01
CA PHE A 4 4.83 5.80 -22.63
C PHE A 4 3.32 5.79 -22.48
N LYS A 5 2.61 6.49 -23.38
CA LYS A 5 1.15 6.50 -23.46
C LYS A 5 0.57 5.10 -23.68
N LYS A 6 1.20 4.28 -24.55
CA LYS A 6 0.78 2.91 -24.81
C LYS A 6 0.95 2.01 -23.60
N ILE A 7 2.05 2.17 -22.85
CA ILE A 7 2.34 1.40 -21.63
C ILE A 7 1.32 1.72 -20.54
N PHE A 8 1.08 3.00 -20.26
CA PHE A 8 0.16 3.45 -19.24
C PHE A 8 -1.27 3.71 -19.73
N SER A 9 -1.70 2.99 -20.78
CA SER A 9 -3.08 3.05 -21.26
C SER A 9 -4.08 2.70 -20.15
N GLY A 10 -5.20 3.41 -20.11
CA GLY A 10 -6.29 3.22 -19.16
C GLY A 10 -7.56 3.92 -19.62
N LEU A 11 -8.37 4.40 -18.69
CA LEU A 11 -9.59 5.14 -19.01
C LEU A 11 -9.25 6.44 -19.74
N THR A 12 -9.93 6.68 -20.88
CA THR A 12 -9.64 7.82 -21.75
C THR A 12 -10.52 9.04 -21.48
N ILE A 13 -11.64 8.88 -20.79
CA ILE A 13 -12.66 9.92 -20.57
C ILE A 13 -12.50 10.66 -19.24
N ALA A 14 -11.55 10.23 -18.42
CA ALA A 14 -11.22 10.86 -17.16
C ALA A 14 -9.76 10.59 -16.78
N TYR A 15 -9.18 11.51 -16.02
CA TYR A 15 -7.81 11.40 -15.53
C TYR A 15 -7.67 12.07 -14.15
N GLY A 16 -6.58 11.75 -13.47
CA GLY A 16 -6.26 12.33 -12.19
C GLY A 16 -5.33 13.53 -12.28
N GLN A 17 -5.53 14.47 -11.38
CA GLN A 17 -4.61 15.59 -11.14
C GLN A 17 -4.39 15.78 -9.65
N TYR A 18 -3.23 16.35 -9.32
CA TYR A 18 -2.89 16.73 -7.97
C TYR A 18 -2.60 18.23 -7.92
N GLN A 19 -3.42 18.95 -7.20
CA GLN A 19 -3.21 20.38 -6.96
C GLN A 19 -2.44 20.56 -5.64
N LYS A 20 -1.33 21.28 -5.70
CA LYS A 20 -0.62 21.70 -4.49
C LYS A 20 -1.49 22.71 -3.76
N GLY A 21 -1.78 22.47 -2.50
CA GLY A 21 -2.43 23.42 -1.62
C GLY A 21 -1.40 24.15 -0.76
N ASP A 22 -1.89 25.01 0.12
CA ASP A 22 -1.06 25.81 1.02
C ASP A 22 -0.35 24.93 2.05
N ARG A 23 0.76 25.43 2.60
CA ARG A 23 1.45 24.79 3.71
C ARG A 23 0.58 24.89 4.97
N SER A 24 0.36 23.78 5.64
CA SER A 24 -0.24 23.77 6.98
C SER A 24 0.70 24.45 7.98
N ALA A 25 0.16 24.86 9.14
CA ALA A 25 0.95 25.44 10.24
C ALA A 25 2.14 24.55 10.67
N ASN A 26 2.09 23.23 10.40
CA ASN A 26 3.18 22.27 10.68
C ASN A 26 4.13 22.07 9.48
N GLY A 27 4.15 22.98 8.51
CA GLY A 27 5.05 22.92 7.34
C GLY A 27 4.69 21.87 6.28
N LYS A 28 3.66 21.05 6.47
CA LYS A 28 3.23 20.01 5.55
C LYS A 28 2.42 20.63 4.40
N LEU A 29 2.86 20.44 3.15
CA LEU A 29 2.08 20.82 1.97
C LEU A 29 0.79 20.00 1.93
N LYS A 30 -0.36 20.65 2.11
CA LYS A 30 -1.67 20.04 1.85
C LYS A 30 -1.88 20.09 0.34
N GLY A 31 -2.08 18.94 -0.28
CA GLY A 31 -2.46 18.86 -1.69
C GLY A 31 -3.74 18.05 -1.82
N LYS A 32 -4.53 18.36 -2.83
CA LYS A 32 -5.78 17.67 -3.11
C LYS A 32 -5.65 16.90 -4.41
N ALA A 33 -5.87 15.59 -4.35
CA ALA A 33 -6.04 14.74 -5.52
C ALA A 33 -7.51 14.81 -5.96
N PHE A 34 -7.76 14.95 -7.26
CA PHE A 34 -9.11 14.98 -7.82
C PHE A 34 -9.14 14.40 -9.23
N ILE A 35 -10.31 13.92 -9.63
CA ILE A 35 -10.55 13.37 -10.97
C ILE A 35 -11.12 14.48 -11.85
N VAL A 36 -10.50 14.65 -13.02
CA VAL A 36 -10.98 15.51 -14.10
C VAL A 36 -11.76 14.66 -15.09
N ARG A 37 -13.05 14.95 -15.26
CA ARG A 37 -13.95 14.22 -16.17
C ARG A 37 -13.89 14.85 -17.57
N LYS A 38 -12.78 14.68 -18.24
CA LYS A 38 -12.49 15.11 -19.62
C LYS A 38 -11.58 14.08 -20.28
N ASN A 39 -11.58 14.08 -21.60
CA ASN A 39 -10.70 13.17 -22.36
C ASN A 39 -9.23 13.43 -22.04
N VAL A 40 -8.47 12.33 -21.95
CA VAL A 40 -7.01 12.35 -21.84
C VAL A 40 -6.42 12.74 -23.19
N THR A 41 -5.82 13.92 -23.30
CA THR A 41 -5.25 14.46 -24.54
C THR A 41 -3.75 14.19 -24.65
N ASP A 42 -3.20 14.20 -25.87
CA ASP A 42 -1.76 14.08 -26.09
C ASP A 42 -0.96 15.21 -25.45
N GLU A 43 -1.55 16.37 -25.31
CA GLU A 43 -0.94 17.49 -24.59
C GLU A 43 -0.68 17.18 -23.12
N LEU A 44 -1.60 16.50 -22.43
CA LEU A 44 -1.41 16.09 -21.03
C LEU A 44 -0.21 15.14 -20.88
N TRP A 45 -0.03 14.22 -21.83
CA TRP A 45 1.13 13.32 -21.85
C TRP A 45 2.44 14.07 -22.11
N LYS A 46 2.45 14.99 -23.06
CA LYS A 46 3.61 15.86 -23.34
C LYS A 46 3.98 16.70 -22.14
N ASN A 47 2.99 17.38 -21.54
CA ASN A 47 3.18 18.22 -20.37
C ASN A 47 3.72 17.44 -19.17
N HIS A 48 3.21 16.21 -18.95
CA HIS A 48 3.70 15.32 -17.89
C HIS A 48 5.20 15.03 -18.04
N LEU A 49 5.62 14.56 -19.21
CA LEU A 49 7.03 14.23 -19.47
C LEU A 49 7.93 15.48 -19.49
N ALA A 50 7.40 16.62 -19.89
CA ALA A 50 8.11 17.91 -19.88
C ALA A 50 8.17 18.56 -18.48
N GLY A 51 7.49 18.02 -17.48
CA GLY A 51 7.45 18.59 -16.12
C GLY A 51 6.55 19.80 -15.98
N ILE A 52 5.63 20.01 -16.92
CA ILE A 52 4.63 21.10 -16.88
C ILE A 52 3.49 20.63 -15.98
N ALA A 53 3.31 21.30 -14.87
CA ALA A 53 2.27 20.99 -13.88
C ALA A 53 0.85 21.31 -14.41
N PRO A 54 -0.16 20.55 -13.95
CA PRO A 54 -0.12 19.45 -12.98
C PRO A 54 0.37 18.12 -13.58
N ALA A 55 0.97 17.25 -12.73
CA ALA A 55 1.34 15.90 -13.15
C ALA A 55 0.10 15.08 -13.51
N LEU A 56 0.21 14.23 -14.52
CA LEU A 56 -0.86 13.36 -14.99
C LEU A 56 -0.98 12.10 -14.10
N GLY A 57 -2.20 11.79 -13.71
CA GLY A 57 -2.59 10.52 -13.16
C GLY A 57 -3.52 9.77 -14.14
N ILE A 58 -3.33 8.46 -14.28
CA ILE A 58 -4.17 7.63 -15.15
C ILE A 58 -4.95 6.63 -14.30
N ILE A 59 -6.20 6.42 -14.71
CA ILE A 59 -7.08 5.40 -14.16
C ILE A 59 -6.81 4.11 -14.93
N PRO A 60 -6.26 3.05 -14.29
CA PRO A 60 -5.83 1.86 -15.03
C PRO A 60 -6.98 1.06 -15.65
N ILE A 61 -8.15 1.02 -15.01
CA ILE A 61 -9.32 0.30 -15.51
C ILE A 61 -9.99 1.06 -16.65
N THR A 62 -10.30 0.36 -17.75
CA THR A 62 -11.03 0.89 -18.91
C THR A 62 -12.55 0.74 -18.72
N LYS A 63 -13.31 1.34 -19.62
CA LYS A 63 -14.78 1.18 -19.68
C LYS A 63 -15.24 -0.28 -19.84
N ASP A 64 -14.39 -1.14 -20.37
CA ASP A 64 -14.65 -2.56 -20.61
C ASP A 64 -14.15 -3.43 -19.44
N ASN A 65 -13.85 -2.82 -18.29
CA ASN A 65 -13.36 -3.47 -17.08
C ASN A 65 -12.05 -4.24 -17.25
N ASN A 66 -11.21 -3.79 -18.19
CA ASN A 66 -9.89 -4.32 -18.47
C ASN A 66 -8.80 -3.32 -18.10
N CYS A 67 -7.57 -3.80 -17.93
CA CYS A 67 -6.40 -2.94 -17.72
C CYS A 67 -5.15 -3.54 -18.38
N LYS A 68 -4.13 -2.71 -18.64
CA LYS A 68 -2.82 -3.13 -19.15
C LYS A 68 -1.74 -3.09 -18.09
N TRP A 69 -2.03 -2.52 -16.97
CA TRP A 69 -1.12 -2.39 -15.84
C TRP A 69 -1.88 -2.32 -14.54
N GLY A 70 -1.21 -2.75 -13.51
CA GLY A 70 -1.65 -2.54 -12.14
C GLY A 70 -0.46 -2.17 -11.26
N CYS A 71 -0.74 -1.74 -10.05
CA CYS A 71 0.26 -1.23 -9.14
C CYS A 71 -0.06 -1.58 -7.69
N ILE A 72 0.99 -1.97 -6.94
CA ILE A 72 0.98 -1.98 -5.47
C ILE A 72 1.60 -0.65 -5.04
N ASP A 73 0.85 0.17 -4.31
CA ASP A 73 1.30 1.47 -3.80
C ASP A 73 1.82 1.31 -2.36
N ILE A 74 3.14 1.32 -2.22
CA ILE A 74 3.83 1.23 -0.93
C ILE A 74 4.15 2.62 -0.43
N ASP A 75 3.35 3.12 0.49
CA ASP A 75 3.52 4.44 1.10
C ASP A 75 4.30 4.32 2.43
N VAL A 76 5.54 3.88 2.33
CA VAL A 76 6.47 3.70 3.45
C VAL A 76 7.62 4.68 3.31
N TYR A 77 7.85 5.50 4.34
CA TYR A 77 9.02 6.39 4.39
C TYR A 77 10.30 5.59 4.63
N ASN A 78 11.40 6.05 4.03
CA ASN A 78 12.74 5.42 4.14
C ASN A 78 12.80 3.97 3.62
N LEU A 79 12.00 3.66 2.60
CA LEU A 79 12.03 2.35 1.94
C LEU A 79 13.40 2.11 1.28
N LYS A 80 14.06 1.00 1.63
CA LYS A 80 15.26 0.53 0.94
C LYS A 80 14.85 -0.15 -0.36
N HIS A 81 14.80 0.60 -1.46
CA HIS A 81 14.36 0.09 -2.77
C HIS A 81 15.23 -1.06 -3.29
N SER A 82 16.54 -1.05 -2.99
CA SER A 82 17.47 -2.13 -3.36
C SER A 82 17.04 -3.48 -2.79
N ASP A 83 16.65 -3.51 -1.50
CA ASP A 83 16.26 -4.75 -0.82
C ASP A 83 14.93 -5.29 -1.39
N LEU A 84 14.01 -4.36 -1.70
CA LEU A 84 12.75 -4.69 -2.36
C LEU A 84 12.98 -5.30 -3.74
N ILE A 85 13.84 -4.70 -4.55
CA ILE A 85 14.17 -5.20 -5.90
C ILE A 85 14.84 -6.56 -5.82
N GLN A 86 15.84 -6.74 -4.93
CA GLN A 86 16.48 -8.03 -4.73
C GLN A 86 15.47 -9.12 -4.34
N THR A 87 14.50 -8.79 -3.46
CA THR A 87 13.44 -9.72 -3.08
C THR A 87 12.56 -10.07 -4.28
N ILE A 88 12.15 -9.10 -5.08
CA ILE A 88 11.36 -9.30 -6.30
C ILE A 88 12.11 -10.21 -7.28
N ARG A 89 13.41 -9.98 -7.50
CA ARG A 89 14.23 -10.78 -8.43
C ARG A 89 14.48 -12.20 -7.90
N LYS A 90 14.73 -12.35 -6.59
CA LYS A 90 14.85 -13.67 -5.93
C LYS A 90 13.58 -14.51 -6.08
N LEU A 91 12.42 -13.87 -6.04
CA LEU A 91 11.13 -14.51 -6.24
C LEU A 91 10.76 -14.65 -7.72
N LYS A 92 11.62 -14.20 -8.64
CA LYS A 92 11.39 -14.22 -10.09
C LYS A 92 10.08 -13.55 -10.51
N LEU A 93 9.68 -12.51 -9.79
CA LEU A 93 8.47 -11.78 -10.10
C LEU A 93 8.73 -10.73 -11.21
N PRO A 94 7.89 -10.67 -12.23
CA PRO A 94 8.07 -9.77 -13.38
C PRO A 94 7.52 -8.36 -13.08
N LEU A 95 8.11 -7.72 -12.10
CA LEU A 95 7.66 -6.43 -11.58
C LEU A 95 8.70 -5.34 -11.82
N ILE A 96 8.20 -4.13 -12.06
CA ILE A 96 9.02 -2.92 -12.17
C ILE A 96 8.73 -2.02 -10.96
N VAL A 97 9.78 -1.67 -10.23
CA VAL A 97 9.70 -0.78 -9.08
C VAL A 97 9.98 0.64 -9.52
N CYS A 98 9.05 1.55 -9.25
CA CYS A 98 9.25 2.98 -9.41
C CYS A 98 9.25 3.67 -8.04
N ARG A 99 10.18 4.61 -7.85
CA ARG A 99 10.17 5.48 -6.68
C ARG A 99 8.94 6.38 -6.72
N SER A 100 8.18 6.45 -5.63
CA SER A 100 7.06 7.38 -5.48
C SER A 100 7.55 8.78 -5.07
N LYS A 101 6.69 9.78 -5.14
CA LYS A 101 7.03 11.17 -4.76
C LYS A 101 7.46 11.29 -3.30
N SER A 102 6.85 10.53 -2.41
CA SER A 102 7.12 10.53 -0.96
C SER A 102 8.35 9.70 -0.56
N GLY A 103 8.98 9.01 -1.51
CA GLY A 103 10.10 8.10 -1.25
C GLY A 103 9.69 6.65 -0.99
N GLY A 104 8.41 6.32 -1.03
CA GLY A 104 7.91 4.97 -1.09
C GLY A 104 8.07 4.35 -2.49
N ALA A 105 7.31 3.30 -2.81
CA ALA A 105 7.39 2.63 -4.10
C ALA A 105 6.03 2.38 -4.73
N HIS A 106 5.97 2.55 -6.04
CA HIS A 106 4.94 1.99 -6.90
C HIS A 106 5.51 0.73 -7.57
N ILE A 107 4.98 -0.44 -7.26
CA ILE A 107 5.40 -1.69 -7.88
C ILE A 107 4.41 -2.04 -8.98
N PHE A 108 4.85 -1.96 -10.21
CA PHE A 108 4.02 -2.18 -11.39
C PHE A 108 4.11 -3.63 -11.90
N LEU A 109 2.96 -4.19 -12.24
CA LEU A 109 2.80 -5.34 -13.13
C LEU A 109 2.22 -4.83 -14.45
N PHE A 110 2.93 -5.11 -15.54
CA PHE A 110 2.50 -4.70 -16.88
C PHE A 110 2.10 -5.89 -17.73
N THR A 111 1.16 -5.64 -18.66
CA THR A 111 0.79 -6.62 -19.68
C THR A 111 0.89 -6.01 -21.07
N THR A 112 1.19 -6.87 -22.07
CA THR A 112 1.28 -6.45 -23.47
C THR A 112 -0.09 -6.19 -24.09
N GLU A 113 -1.15 -6.73 -23.47
CA GLU A 113 -2.54 -6.67 -23.91
C GLU A 113 -3.44 -6.26 -22.73
N PHE A 114 -4.69 -5.91 -23.01
CA PHE A 114 -5.68 -5.66 -21.97
C PHE A 114 -6.15 -6.99 -21.37
N ILE A 115 -6.16 -7.07 -20.05
CA ILE A 115 -6.63 -8.23 -19.28
C ILE A 115 -7.72 -7.80 -18.30
N PRO A 116 -8.58 -8.71 -17.78
CA PRO A 116 -9.59 -8.36 -16.79
C PRO A 116 -8.96 -7.68 -15.55
N ALA A 117 -9.53 -6.54 -15.14
CA ALA A 117 -9.07 -5.80 -13.96
C ALA A 117 -9.11 -6.65 -12.69
N LEU A 118 -10.08 -7.56 -12.58
CA LEU A 118 -10.18 -8.53 -11.49
C LEU A 118 -8.97 -9.48 -11.44
N LEU A 119 -8.51 -9.98 -12.58
CA LEU A 119 -7.32 -10.84 -12.66
C LEU A 119 -6.07 -10.08 -12.20
N MET A 120 -5.88 -8.86 -12.71
CA MET A 120 -4.75 -7.99 -12.32
C MET A 120 -4.76 -7.72 -10.83
N GLN A 121 -5.90 -7.30 -10.28
CA GLN A 121 -6.02 -6.97 -8.86
C GLN A 121 -5.74 -8.18 -7.96
N ASN A 122 -6.33 -9.34 -8.26
CA ASN A 122 -6.13 -10.57 -7.49
C ASN A 122 -4.68 -11.05 -7.53
N THR A 123 -4.03 -10.95 -8.69
CA THR A 123 -2.60 -11.28 -8.82
C THR A 123 -1.74 -10.35 -7.97
N LEU A 124 -1.99 -9.05 -8.03
CA LEU A 124 -1.24 -8.07 -7.23
C LEU A 124 -1.50 -8.22 -5.73
N LYS A 125 -2.72 -8.56 -5.29
CA LYS A 125 -3.01 -8.87 -3.88
C LYS A 125 -2.18 -10.06 -3.37
N LYS A 126 -2.07 -11.13 -4.14
CA LYS A 126 -1.21 -12.28 -3.80
C LYS A 126 0.26 -11.90 -3.74
N ILE A 127 0.74 -11.14 -4.74
CA ILE A 127 2.13 -10.64 -4.78
C ILE A 127 2.41 -9.74 -3.58
N SER A 128 1.53 -8.79 -3.29
CA SER A 128 1.66 -7.87 -2.15
C SER A 128 1.81 -8.62 -0.83
N LYS A 129 0.99 -9.65 -0.61
CA LYS A 129 1.09 -10.54 0.56
C LYS A 129 2.45 -11.24 0.63
N THR A 130 2.90 -11.82 -0.49
CA THR A 130 4.19 -12.53 -0.56
C THR A 130 5.39 -11.61 -0.32
N LEU A 131 5.30 -10.36 -0.74
CA LEU A 131 6.33 -9.35 -0.49
C LEU A 131 6.28 -8.76 0.93
N GLY A 132 5.28 -9.14 1.76
CA GLY A 132 5.09 -8.62 3.12
C GLY A 132 4.38 -7.26 3.20
N TYR A 133 3.74 -6.83 2.11
CA TYR A 133 3.01 -5.57 1.99
C TYR A 133 1.50 -5.79 1.88
N GLU A 134 0.97 -6.83 2.54
CA GLU A 134 -0.46 -7.05 2.63
C GLU A 134 -1.16 -5.83 3.25
N GLY A 135 -2.26 -5.38 2.62
CA GLY A 135 -2.99 -4.18 3.04
C GLY A 135 -2.53 -2.86 2.41
N CYS A 136 -1.49 -2.85 1.58
CA CYS A 136 -1.17 -1.71 0.73
C CYS A 136 -2.25 -1.50 -0.35
N GLU A 137 -2.38 -0.27 -0.82
CA GLU A 137 -3.32 0.05 -1.89
C GLU A 137 -2.93 -0.66 -3.19
N ILE A 138 -3.92 -1.29 -3.84
CA ILE A 138 -3.77 -1.97 -5.13
C ILE A 138 -4.54 -1.21 -6.20
N PHE A 139 -3.92 -0.96 -7.34
CA PHE A 139 -4.54 -0.38 -8.53
C PHE A 139 -4.56 -1.42 -9.66
N PRO A 140 -5.67 -1.58 -10.41
CA PRO A 140 -6.95 -0.86 -10.24
C PRO A 140 -7.59 -1.15 -8.87
N LYS A 141 -8.16 -0.11 -8.22
CA LYS A 141 -8.93 -0.30 -6.96
C LYS A 141 -10.27 -0.95 -7.25
N GLN A 142 -10.90 -0.57 -8.35
CA GLN A 142 -12.15 -1.14 -8.84
C GLN A 142 -11.86 -2.25 -9.85
N THR A 143 -12.61 -3.33 -9.79
CA THR A 143 -12.60 -4.41 -10.78
C THR A 143 -13.67 -4.23 -11.84
N GLU A 144 -14.68 -3.41 -11.53
CA GLU A 144 -15.77 -3.03 -12.43
C GLU A 144 -16.09 -1.55 -12.28
N ILE A 145 -16.38 -0.88 -13.38
CA ILE A 145 -16.90 0.48 -13.46
C ILE A 145 -18.04 0.53 -14.47
N LEU A 146 -19.06 1.33 -14.17
CA LEU A 146 -20.20 1.59 -15.05
C LEU A 146 -20.12 3.05 -15.52
N VAL A 147 -19.40 3.25 -16.63
CA VAL A 147 -19.12 4.59 -17.17
C VAL A 147 -20.41 5.36 -17.48
N GLU A 148 -21.47 4.67 -17.95
CA GLU A 148 -22.79 5.23 -18.24
C GLU A 148 -23.46 5.80 -16.97
N ARG A 149 -23.09 5.31 -15.78
CA ARG A 149 -23.55 5.83 -14.49
C ARG A 149 -22.61 6.90 -13.91
N GLY A 150 -21.57 7.27 -14.65
CA GLY A 150 -20.58 8.26 -14.23
C GLY A 150 -19.44 7.70 -13.40
N ASP A 151 -19.25 6.40 -13.31
CA ASP A 151 -18.11 5.81 -12.64
C ASP A 151 -16.83 6.06 -13.43
N THR A 152 -15.73 6.31 -12.73
CA THR A 152 -14.42 6.52 -13.36
C THR A 152 -13.31 5.66 -12.77
N GLY A 153 -13.51 5.11 -11.58
CA GLY A 153 -12.43 4.44 -10.84
C GLY A 153 -11.42 5.41 -10.24
N ASN A 154 -10.38 4.87 -9.60
CA ASN A 154 -9.31 5.63 -8.97
C ASN A 154 -8.08 5.71 -9.88
N PHE A 155 -7.43 6.86 -9.89
CA PHE A 155 -6.20 7.07 -10.63
C PHE A 155 -4.95 6.86 -9.79
N LEU A 156 -3.85 6.55 -10.46
CA LEU A 156 -2.50 6.58 -9.89
C LEU A 156 -1.67 7.66 -10.61
N ASN A 157 -0.91 8.43 -9.85
CA ASN A 157 0.03 9.39 -10.43
C ASN A 157 1.16 8.64 -11.15
N LEU A 158 1.39 8.97 -12.42
CA LEU A 158 2.39 8.30 -13.23
C LEU A 158 3.82 8.64 -12.79
N PRO A 159 4.79 7.72 -13.02
CA PRO A 159 6.22 8.03 -12.94
C PRO A 159 6.65 8.99 -14.07
N TYR A 160 7.91 9.43 -14.03
CA TYR A 160 8.54 10.27 -15.04
C TYR A 160 7.90 11.66 -15.26
N PHE A 161 7.23 12.21 -14.26
CA PHE A 161 6.91 13.63 -14.31
C PHE A 161 8.19 14.46 -14.34
N ASN A 162 8.39 15.28 -15.36
CA ASN A 162 9.64 15.93 -15.72
C ASN A 162 10.73 14.96 -16.27
N GLY A 163 10.31 13.87 -16.92
CA GLY A 163 11.22 12.90 -17.51
C GLY A 163 12.22 12.34 -16.50
N THR A 164 13.48 12.26 -16.89
CA THR A 164 14.59 11.76 -16.05
C THR A 164 15.04 12.74 -14.96
N LYS A 165 14.59 14.00 -15.01
CA LYS A 165 14.88 15.03 -13.97
C LYS A 165 13.90 14.96 -12.79
N GLY A 166 12.84 14.15 -12.90
CA GLY A 166 11.80 13.99 -11.90
C GLY A 166 12.23 13.10 -10.73
N LEU A 167 11.52 13.21 -9.60
CA LEU A 167 11.74 12.37 -8.42
C LEU A 167 11.04 11.01 -8.51
N ARG A 168 10.24 10.77 -9.55
CA ARG A 168 9.47 9.55 -9.78
C ARG A 168 10.02 8.84 -11.00
N TYR A 169 10.78 7.79 -10.79
CA TYR A 169 11.48 7.05 -11.83
C TYR A 169 11.52 5.55 -11.50
N ALA A 170 11.66 4.72 -12.51
CA ALA A 170 11.92 3.30 -12.29
C ALA A 170 13.33 3.09 -11.76
N ILE A 171 13.53 2.02 -11.04
CA ILE A 171 14.80 1.69 -10.41
C ILE A 171 15.35 0.42 -11.07
N ASN A 172 16.56 0.50 -11.55
CA ASN A 172 17.29 -0.62 -12.15
C ASN A 172 17.65 -1.67 -11.06
N ASP A 173 17.96 -2.88 -11.48
CA ASP A 173 18.32 -3.98 -10.58
C ASP A 173 19.55 -3.70 -9.72
N ASN A 174 20.43 -2.82 -10.17
CA ASN A 174 21.59 -2.33 -9.40
C ASN A 174 21.25 -1.18 -8.42
N GLY A 175 19.97 -0.79 -8.31
CA GLY A 175 19.51 0.29 -7.44
C GLY A 175 19.63 1.70 -8.03
N SER A 176 20.17 1.86 -9.23
CA SER A 176 20.25 3.17 -9.89
C SER A 176 18.89 3.62 -10.46
N ALA A 177 18.73 4.95 -10.59
CA ALA A 177 17.57 5.51 -11.29
C ALA A 177 17.63 5.13 -12.77
N ALA A 178 16.54 4.56 -13.28
CA ALA A 178 16.42 4.23 -14.69
C ALA A 178 16.00 5.48 -15.49
N THR A 179 16.62 5.69 -16.63
CA THR A 179 16.17 6.63 -17.63
C THR A 179 14.83 6.16 -18.25
N LEU A 180 14.16 7.03 -18.99
CA LEU A 180 12.92 6.63 -19.66
C LEU A 180 13.14 5.51 -20.70
N GLU A 181 14.30 5.51 -21.36
CA GLU A 181 14.69 4.47 -22.31
C GLU A 181 14.98 3.14 -21.64
N GLU A 182 15.65 3.17 -20.48
CA GLU A 182 15.87 1.97 -19.66
C GLU A 182 14.55 1.42 -19.11
N PHE A 183 13.61 2.30 -18.73
CA PHE A 183 12.28 1.87 -18.34
C PHE A 183 11.54 1.13 -19.47
N TYR A 184 11.67 1.60 -20.71
CA TYR A 184 11.09 0.86 -21.86
C TYR A 184 11.72 -0.51 -22.03
N LYS A 185 13.03 -0.64 -21.85
CA LYS A 185 13.71 -1.95 -21.85
C LYS A 185 13.24 -2.86 -20.72
N LEU A 186 13.03 -2.29 -19.51
CA LEU A 186 12.44 -3.04 -18.40
C LEU A 186 11.02 -3.49 -18.71
N TYR A 187 10.21 -2.63 -19.35
CA TYR A 187 8.88 -2.99 -19.78
C TYR A 187 8.91 -4.14 -20.80
N ASP A 188 9.74 -4.08 -21.82
CA ASP A 188 9.87 -5.13 -22.82
C ASP A 188 10.33 -6.47 -22.22
N LEU A 189 11.14 -6.41 -21.14
CA LEU A 189 11.63 -7.58 -20.44
C LEU A 189 10.57 -8.22 -19.52
N TYR A 190 9.75 -7.40 -18.84
CA TYR A 190 8.87 -7.85 -17.76
C TYR A 190 7.37 -7.81 -18.08
N ALA A 191 6.95 -7.19 -19.18
CA ALA A 191 5.53 -7.18 -19.55
C ALA A 191 5.07 -8.59 -19.98
N LEU A 192 3.92 -8.99 -19.45
CA LEU A 192 3.38 -10.34 -19.63
C LEU A 192 2.19 -10.37 -20.59
N ARG A 193 1.91 -11.55 -21.15
CA ARG A 193 0.60 -11.87 -21.71
C ARG A 193 -0.35 -12.35 -20.61
N MET A 194 -1.64 -12.30 -20.86
CA MET A 194 -2.67 -12.77 -19.92
C MET A 194 -2.39 -14.18 -19.38
N GLU A 195 -2.10 -15.12 -20.25
CA GLU A 195 -1.77 -16.51 -19.89
C GLU A 195 -0.57 -16.63 -18.94
N GLN A 196 0.38 -15.72 -19.05
CA GLN A 196 1.56 -15.70 -18.17
C GLN A 196 1.18 -15.14 -16.80
N VAL A 197 0.28 -14.14 -16.73
CA VAL A 197 -0.25 -13.61 -15.46
C VAL A 197 -0.99 -14.71 -14.69
N GLU A 198 -1.83 -15.50 -15.36
CA GLU A 198 -2.54 -16.62 -14.75
C GLU A 198 -1.60 -17.71 -14.22
N LYS A 199 -0.45 -17.88 -14.87
CA LYS A 199 0.58 -18.89 -14.51
C LYS A 199 1.60 -18.39 -13.49
N ILE A 200 1.52 -17.15 -13.02
CA ILE A 200 2.43 -16.66 -11.97
C ILE A 200 2.28 -17.56 -10.74
N LYS A 201 3.25 -18.42 -10.53
CA LYS A 201 3.35 -19.24 -9.31
C LYS A 201 3.87 -18.35 -8.19
N ILE A 202 2.98 -17.93 -7.34
CA ILE A 202 3.35 -17.24 -6.11
C ILE A 202 3.44 -18.34 -5.06
N GLU A 203 4.66 -18.81 -4.80
CA GLU A 203 4.89 -19.62 -3.62
C GLU A 203 4.54 -18.75 -2.41
N GLU A 204 3.52 -19.14 -1.66
CA GLU A 204 3.29 -18.58 -0.34
C GLU A 204 4.47 -18.96 0.54
N LYS A 205 5.61 -18.25 0.39
CA LYS A 205 6.64 -18.33 1.41
C LYS A 205 5.98 -17.87 2.69
N LYS A 206 5.87 -18.74 3.67
CA LYS A 206 5.85 -18.30 5.07
C LYS A 206 7.08 -17.41 5.21
N ILE A 207 6.89 -16.09 5.17
CA ILE A 207 7.94 -15.17 5.61
C ILE A 207 8.17 -15.61 7.04
N ASP A 208 9.38 -16.05 7.34
CA ASP A 208 9.77 -16.43 8.70
C ASP A 208 9.83 -15.11 9.50
N GLU A 209 8.64 -14.61 9.82
CA GLU A 209 8.48 -13.43 10.66
C GLU A 209 8.81 -13.86 12.09
N ALA A 210 9.77 -13.22 12.72
CA ALA A 210 10.08 -13.43 14.13
C ALA A 210 8.83 -13.21 15.01
N PHE A 211 7.94 -12.33 14.55
CA PHE A 211 6.67 -11.97 15.19
C PHE A 211 5.52 -12.07 14.18
N PRO A 212 4.97 -13.26 13.89
CA PRO A 212 3.93 -13.47 12.89
C PRO A 212 2.69 -12.61 13.18
N GLN A 213 2.21 -11.88 12.17
CA GLN A 213 1.09 -10.92 12.32
C GLN A 213 1.31 -9.82 13.37
N GLY A 214 2.54 -9.64 13.82
CA GLY A 214 2.96 -8.58 14.72
C GLY A 214 3.33 -7.27 14.00
N PRO A 215 3.68 -6.21 14.75
CA PRO A 215 4.10 -4.94 14.20
C PRO A 215 5.27 -5.10 13.22
N PRO A 216 5.20 -4.53 11.99
CA PRO A 216 6.26 -4.64 11.00
C PRO A 216 7.62 -4.11 11.47
N CYS A 217 7.61 -3.08 12.33
CA CYS A 217 8.81 -2.50 12.92
C CYS A 217 9.57 -3.52 13.79
N LEU A 218 8.87 -4.35 14.56
CA LEU A 218 9.50 -5.41 15.36
C LEU A 218 10.14 -6.47 14.46
N ASN A 219 9.44 -6.91 13.43
CA ASN A 219 9.98 -7.86 12.46
C ASN A 219 11.18 -7.33 11.70
N GLN A 220 11.18 -6.03 11.37
CA GLN A 220 12.31 -5.39 10.69
C GLN A 220 13.53 -5.33 11.60
N LEU A 221 13.37 -4.82 12.82
CA LEU A 221 14.47 -4.63 13.76
C LEU A 221 15.01 -5.97 14.29
N ALA A 222 14.17 -6.99 14.43
CA ALA A 222 14.61 -8.32 14.87
C ALA A 222 15.62 -8.99 13.93
N LYS A 223 15.62 -8.62 12.63
CA LYS A 223 16.59 -9.13 11.64
C LYS A 223 18.01 -8.63 11.90
N GLU A 224 18.13 -7.43 12.45
CA GLU A 224 19.41 -6.77 12.75
C GLU A 224 19.83 -7.01 14.24
N GLY A 225 18.88 -7.42 15.07
CA GLY A 225 19.03 -7.49 16.51
C GLY A 225 18.96 -6.12 17.20
N PHE A 226 18.77 -6.10 18.51
CA PHE A 226 18.65 -4.88 19.30
C PHE A 226 19.90 -4.66 20.15
N GLY A 227 20.67 -3.63 19.84
CA GLY A 227 21.87 -3.25 20.57
C GLY A 227 21.61 -2.49 21.87
N GLU A 228 22.70 -2.13 22.57
CA GLU A 228 22.65 -1.33 23.79
C GLU A 228 21.87 -0.03 23.59
N GLY A 229 21.18 0.41 24.63
CA GLY A 229 20.29 1.59 24.61
C GLY A 229 18.90 1.32 24.01
N ALA A 230 18.74 0.30 23.15
CA ALA A 230 17.46 -0.05 22.54
C ALA A 230 16.77 -1.27 23.16
N ARG A 231 17.55 -2.15 23.83
CA ARG A 231 17.12 -3.48 24.29
C ARG A 231 15.89 -3.47 25.20
N ASN A 232 15.85 -2.61 26.21
CA ASN A 232 14.75 -2.59 27.17
C ASN A 232 13.43 -2.21 26.50
N ASN A 233 13.41 -1.15 25.68
CA ASN A 233 12.23 -0.74 24.95
C ASN A 233 11.81 -1.78 23.90
N ALA A 234 12.78 -2.38 23.21
CA ALA A 234 12.52 -3.45 22.26
C ALA A 234 11.86 -4.66 22.93
N LEU A 235 12.47 -5.14 24.03
CA LEU A 235 11.95 -6.30 24.76
C LEU A 235 10.57 -6.02 25.39
N PHE A 236 10.30 -4.79 25.81
CA PHE A 236 8.98 -4.35 26.25
C PHE A 236 7.93 -4.51 25.10
N ASN A 237 8.24 -4.03 23.91
CA ASN A 237 7.31 -4.13 22.78
C ASN A 237 7.12 -5.59 22.32
N ILE A 238 8.17 -6.41 22.41
CA ILE A 238 8.09 -7.85 22.15
C ILE A 238 7.20 -8.53 23.21
N ALA A 239 7.30 -8.13 24.48
CA ALA A 239 6.43 -8.65 25.53
C ALA A 239 4.95 -8.32 25.28
N VAL A 240 4.65 -7.10 24.82
CA VAL A 240 3.28 -6.70 24.44
C VAL A 240 2.77 -7.58 23.30
N TYR A 241 3.62 -7.87 22.29
CA TYR A 241 3.26 -8.78 21.20
C TYR A 241 2.95 -10.19 21.71
N TYR A 242 3.86 -10.80 22.48
CA TYR A 242 3.65 -12.17 22.97
C TYR A 242 2.46 -12.30 23.90
N LYS A 243 2.21 -11.30 24.74
CA LYS A 243 1.03 -11.26 25.61
C LYS A 243 -0.28 -11.32 24.82
N GLN A 244 -0.30 -10.74 23.61
CA GLN A 244 -1.46 -10.80 22.71
C GLN A 244 -1.49 -12.07 21.88
N ALA A 245 -0.34 -12.52 21.38
CA ALA A 245 -0.23 -13.64 20.44
C ALA A 245 -0.22 -15.02 21.14
N HIS A 246 0.39 -15.09 22.33
CA HIS A 246 0.65 -16.31 23.10
C HIS A 246 0.37 -16.08 24.59
N PRO A 247 -0.87 -15.76 25.01
CA PRO A 247 -1.18 -15.31 26.36
C PRO A 247 -0.78 -16.30 27.46
N ASP A 248 -0.78 -17.60 27.15
CA ASP A 248 -0.47 -18.67 28.12
C ASP A 248 1.03 -18.93 28.27
N SER A 249 1.87 -18.51 27.33
CA SER A 249 3.32 -18.80 27.31
C SER A 249 4.20 -17.57 27.04
N TRP A 250 3.62 -16.36 27.11
CA TRP A 250 4.32 -15.12 26.70
C TRP A 250 5.59 -14.83 27.52
N GLU A 251 5.65 -15.25 28.79
CA GLU A 251 6.82 -15.05 29.64
C GLU A 251 8.00 -15.89 29.17
N ASP A 252 7.75 -17.16 28.86
CA ASP A 252 8.78 -18.08 28.33
C ASP A 252 9.26 -17.65 26.94
N GLU A 253 8.32 -17.22 26.09
CA GLU A 253 8.66 -16.69 24.75
C GLU A 253 9.49 -15.40 24.86
N LEU A 254 9.22 -14.57 25.86
CA LEU A 254 9.98 -13.35 26.09
C LEU A 254 11.43 -13.65 26.52
N VAL A 255 11.61 -14.64 27.40
CA VAL A 255 12.96 -15.09 27.81
C VAL A 255 13.75 -15.59 26.61
N LYS A 256 13.14 -16.39 25.72
CA LYS A 256 13.77 -16.83 24.48
C LYS A 256 14.10 -15.67 23.56
N ALA A 257 13.17 -14.73 23.38
CA ALA A 257 13.37 -13.56 22.55
C ALA A 257 14.51 -12.67 23.04
N ASN A 258 14.71 -12.55 24.35
CA ASN A 258 15.86 -11.85 24.91
C ASN A 258 17.19 -12.49 24.45
N GLN A 259 17.28 -13.82 24.45
CA GLN A 259 18.48 -14.51 23.99
C GLN A 259 18.68 -14.41 22.48
N THR A 260 17.59 -14.40 21.72
CA THR A 260 17.64 -14.44 20.25
C THR A 260 17.86 -13.07 19.61
N HIS A 261 17.24 -12.03 20.18
CA HIS A 261 17.15 -10.73 19.49
C HIS A 261 17.89 -9.60 20.21
N MET A 262 18.28 -9.74 21.50
CA MET A 262 19.03 -8.70 22.21
C MET A 262 20.55 -8.95 22.11
N ASN A 263 21.33 -7.91 21.84
CA ASN A 263 22.79 -8.03 21.72
C ASN A 263 23.52 -6.93 22.52
N PRO A 264 24.19 -7.28 23.63
CA PRO A 264 24.08 -8.56 24.36
C PRO A 264 22.69 -8.74 25.01
N PRO A 265 22.28 -9.96 25.38
CA PRO A 265 21.02 -10.17 26.10
C PRO A 265 20.96 -9.38 27.41
N LEU A 266 19.74 -8.97 27.81
CA LEU A 266 19.49 -8.40 29.12
C LEU A 266 19.67 -9.47 30.20
N SER A 267 20.09 -9.06 31.39
CA SER A 267 20.21 -9.97 32.55
C SER A 267 18.86 -10.55 32.99
N ASN A 268 18.86 -11.73 33.59
CA ASN A 268 17.65 -12.36 34.09
C ASN A 268 16.86 -11.45 35.05
N SER A 269 17.53 -10.64 35.84
CA SER A 269 16.89 -9.69 36.79
C SER A 269 16.13 -8.60 36.00
N GLU A 270 16.69 -8.07 34.95
CA GLU A 270 16.04 -7.04 34.10
C GLU A 270 14.83 -7.64 33.37
N VAL A 271 14.95 -8.86 32.83
CA VAL A 271 13.83 -9.56 32.18
C VAL A 271 12.70 -9.81 33.17
N GLN A 272 13.00 -10.28 34.40
CA GLN A 272 11.98 -10.50 35.43
C GLN A 272 11.31 -9.19 35.89
N GLN A 273 12.04 -8.09 35.99
CA GLN A 273 11.46 -6.78 36.27
C GLN A 273 10.52 -6.33 35.14
N LEU A 274 10.89 -6.58 33.90
CA LEU A 274 10.07 -6.27 32.72
C LEU A 274 8.79 -7.11 32.69
N ILE A 275 8.89 -8.42 32.97
CA ILE A 275 7.73 -9.32 33.11
C ILE A 275 6.77 -8.77 34.20
N LYS A 276 7.25 -8.49 35.38
CA LYS A 276 6.44 -7.91 36.44
C LYS A 276 5.77 -6.57 36.05
N SER A 277 6.47 -5.76 35.26
CA SER A 277 5.92 -4.50 34.75
C SER A 277 4.80 -4.72 33.77
N VAL A 278 5.01 -5.58 32.75
CA VAL A 278 4.03 -5.86 31.69
C VAL A 278 2.82 -6.65 32.18
N SER A 279 2.96 -7.43 33.27
CA SER A 279 1.85 -8.16 33.89
C SER A 279 0.83 -7.25 34.58
N ARG A 280 1.17 -6.00 34.88
CA ARG A 280 0.23 -5.04 35.46
C ARG A 280 -0.82 -4.56 34.49
N LYS A 281 -2.04 -4.29 34.95
CA LYS A 281 -3.09 -3.69 34.07
C LYS A 281 -2.62 -2.36 33.52
N GLY A 282 -2.85 -2.14 32.20
CA GLY A 282 -2.52 -0.91 31.49
C GLY A 282 -1.18 -0.92 30.73
N TYR A 283 -0.40 -2.01 30.79
CA TYR A 283 0.83 -2.16 30.03
C TYR A 283 0.65 -3.09 28.81
N ASP A 284 -0.41 -2.85 28.06
CA ASP A 284 -0.81 -3.67 26.89
C ASP A 284 -0.63 -2.92 25.57
N LYS A 285 -0.08 -1.69 25.64
CA LYS A 285 0.10 -0.84 24.46
C LYS A 285 1.57 -0.74 24.08
N TYR A 286 1.84 -0.86 22.77
CA TYR A 286 3.18 -0.66 22.21
C TYR A 286 3.68 0.77 22.45
N ARG A 287 4.98 0.92 22.71
CA ARG A 287 5.66 2.20 22.83
C ARG A 287 6.18 2.70 21.48
N CYS A 288 5.25 2.95 20.56
CA CYS A 288 5.56 3.30 19.17
C CYS A 288 6.32 4.63 18.99
N LYS A 289 6.26 5.53 19.98
CA LYS A 289 6.91 6.84 19.93
C LYS A 289 8.38 6.82 20.38
N ASP A 290 8.81 5.74 21.00
CA ASP A 290 10.15 5.62 21.58
C ASP A 290 11.11 4.94 20.61
N ALA A 291 12.39 5.30 20.68
CA ALA A 291 13.44 4.64 19.91
C ALA A 291 13.64 3.19 20.40
N PRO A 292 14.01 2.26 19.50
CA PRO A 292 14.24 2.40 18.06
C PRO A 292 12.97 2.27 17.22
N ILE A 293 11.82 1.96 17.82
CA ILE A 293 10.56 1.62 17.13
C ILE A 293 10.08 2.76 16.24
N ASN A 294 10.14 4.00 16.74
CA ASN A 294 9.66 5.19 16.02
C ASN A 294 10.40 5.43 14.69
N ALA A 295 11.68 5.08 14.60
CA ALA A 295 12.50 5.31 13.42
C ALA A 295 12.10 4.45 12.21
N VAL A 296 11.50 3.27 12.46
CA VAL A 296 11.11 2.29 11.43
C VAL A 296 9.61 2.00 11.43
N CYS A 297 8.83 2.88 12.06
CA CYS A 297 7.39 2.69 12.21
C CYS A 297 6.66 2.75 10.87
N GLN A 298 5.92 1.69 10.55
CA GLN A 298 5.08 1.54 9.36
C GLN A 298 3.61 1.47 9.81
N SER A 299 3.07 2.56 10.32
CA SER A 299 1.77 2.60 11.00
C SER A 299 0.61 2.06 10.14
N ARG A 300 0.58 2.38 8.83
CA ARG A 300 -0.47 1.87 7.93
C ARG A 300 -0.41 0.35 7.79
N LEU A 301 0.77 -0.22 7.55
CA LEU A 301 0.95 -1.65 7.47
C LEU A 301 0.70 -2.33 8.82
N CYS A 302 1.08 -1.68 9.93
CA CYS A 302 0.85 -2.20 11.28
C CYS A 302 -0.64 -2.42 11.58
N ARG A 303 -1.52 -1.54 11.12
CA ARG A 303 -2.98 -1.63 11.29
C ARG A 303 -3.62 -2.83 10.57
N THR A 304 -2.95 -3.36 9.55
CA THR A 304 -3.43 -4.56 8.84
C THR A 304 -3.00 -5.87 9.52
N LYS A 305 -2.13 -5.80 10.51
CA LYS A 305 -1.61 -6.97 11.23
C LYS A 305 -2.44 -7.26 12.48
N LYS A 306 -2.84 -8.51 12.69
CA LYS A 306 -3.72 -8.95 13.80
C LYS A 306 -3.28 -8.44 15.17
N PHE A 307 -1.96 -8.43 15.42
CA PHE A 307 -1.37 -7.95 16.67
C PHE A 307 -0.68 -6.58 16.49
N GLY A 308 -1.05 -5.85 15.44
CA GLY A 308 -0.59 -4.48 15.21
C GLY A 308 -1.41 -3.44 15.97
N VAL A 309 -0.90 -2.20 16.02
CA VAL A 309 -1.61 -1.09 16.64
C VAL A 309 -2.78 -0.64 15.74
N GLY A 310 -3.97 -0.56 16.33
CA GLY A 310 -5.19 -0.13 15.64
C GLY A 310 -5.80 -1.20 14.73
N TYR A 311 -5.44 -2.47 14.90
CA TYR A 311 -6.12 -3.57 14.23
C TYR A 311 -7.59 -3.61 14.63
N GLY A 312 -8.47 -3.57 13.64
CA GLY A 312 -9.92 -3.55 13.86
C GLY A 312 -10.53 -2.17 14.13
N GLU A 313 -9.73 -1.16 14.54
CA GLU A 313 -10.26 0.21 14.75
C GLU A 313 -10.58 0.94 13.43
N GLU A 314 -9.91 0.58 12.31
CA GLU A 314 -10.20 1.12 10.97
C GLU A 314 -11.02 0.16 10.09
N GLN A 315 -11.39 -1.00 10.59
CA GLN A 315 -12.31 -1.91 9.91
C GLN A 315 -13.79 -1.61 10.19
N MET A 316 -14.10 -0.53 10.87
CA MET A 316 -15.40 0.08 10.63
C MET A 316 -15.36 0.51 9.17
N PRO A 317 -16.15 -0.12 8.30
CA PRO A 317 -16.23 0.32 6.92
C PRO A 317 -16.58 1.80 6.98
N MET A 318 -15.66 2.67 6.55
CA MET A 318 -16.00 4.08 6.40
C MET A 318 -17.20 4.07 5.46
N LEU A 319 -18.36 4.41 6.00
CA LEU A 319 -19.54 4.69 5.22
C LEU A 319 -19.08 5.72 4.20
N GLY A 320 -18.90 5.27 2.97
CA GLY A 320 -18.47 6.12 1.88
C GLY A 320 -19.60 7.03 1.45
N ASN A 321 -19.43 7.70 0.36
CA ASN A 321 -20.40 8.64 -0.14
C ASN A 321 -21.72 7.95 -0.50
N LEU A 322 -22.81 8.49 0.00
CA LEU A 322 -24.15 8.19 -0.52
C LEU A 322 -24.32 8.91 -1.87
N THR A 323 -24.44 8.14 -2.93
CA THR A 323 -24.59 8.69 -4.29
C THR A 323 -26.03 8.50 -4.77
N LYS A 324 -26.66 9.60 -5.18
CA LYS A 324 -27.97 9.59 -5.83
C LYS A 324 -27.82 9.76 -7.33
N TYR A 325 -28.36 8.83 -8.10
CA TYR A 325 -28.53 9.00 -9.54
C TYR A 325 -29.91 9.53 -9.86
N THR A 326 -29.99 10.50 -10.77
CA THR A 326 -31.23 11.16 -11.21
C THR A 326 -31.97 10.33 -12.27
N SER A 327 -31.92 9.00 -12.15
CA SER A 327 -32.77 8.10 -12.95
C SER A 327 -34.22 8.19 -12.48
N SER A 328 -35.16 7.76 -13.32
CA SER A 328 -36.57 7.65 -12.93
C SER A 328 -36.97 6.16 -12.89
N PRO A 329 -37.20 5.57 -11.67
CA PRO A 329 -37.05 6.17 -10.33
C PRO A 329 -35.59 6.41 -9.93
N PRO A 330 -35.32 7.31 -8.97
CA PRO A 330 -33.96 7.60 -8.52
C PRO A 330 -33.31 6.39 -7.84
N GLN A 331 -32.06 6.10 -8.20
CA GLN A 331 -31.28 5.02 -7.62
C GLN A 331 -30.29 5.57 -6.59
N TRP A 332 -30.11 4.88 -5.49
CA TRP A 332 -29.21 5.24 -4.42
C TRP A 332 -28.17 4.16 -4.20
N PHE A 333 -26.92 4.57 -4.04
CA PHE A 333 -25.81 3.68 -3.80
C PHE A 333 -25.03 4.15 -2.58
N LEU A 334 -24.63 3.20 -1.75
CA LEU A 334 -23.74 3.40 -0.61
C LEU A 334 -22.40 2.74 -0.91
N ASP A 335 -21.34 3.49 -0.83
CA ASP A 335 -19.99 2.96 -0.89
C ASP A 335 -19.56 2.51 0.51
N VAL A 336 -19.18 1.24 0.66
CA VAL A 336 -18.73 0.64 1.92
C VAL A 336 -17.36 0.00 1.65
N GLY A 337 -16.29 0.67 2.05
CA GLY A 337 -14.94 0.23 1.71
C GLY A 337 -14.76 0.16 0.20
N GLU A 338 -14.51 -1.04 -0.34
CA GLU A 338 -14.36 -1.28 -1.79
C GLU A 338 -15.66 -1.70 -2.48
N ALA A 339 -16.74 -1.92 -1.72
CA ALA A 339 -18.02 -2.37 -2.25
C ALA A 339 -18.98 -1.20 -2.48
N ARG A 340 -19.73 -1.25 -3.59
CA ARG A 340 -20.85 -0.35 -3.86
C ARG A 340 -22.15 -1.14 -3.73
N ILE A 341 -23.02 -0.72 -2.84
CA ILE A 341 -24.27 -1.39 -2.51
C ILE A 341 -25.44 -0.53 -3.00
N GLU A 342 -26.28 -1.10 -3.85
CA GLU A 342 -27.53 -0.45 -4.24
C GLU A 342 -28.51 -0.46 -3.06
N LEU A 343 -28.96 0.73 -2.64
CA LEU A 343 -29.96 0.88 -1.58
C LEU A 343 -31.36 0.81 -2.17
N LYS A 344 -31.99 -0.32 -2.03
CA LYS A 344 -33.44 -0.45 -2.31
C LYS A 344 -34.24 0.29 -1.23
N GLN A 345 -35.46 0.68 -1.55
CA GLN A 345 -36.28 1.62 -0.79
C GLN A 345 -36.29 1.43 0.75
N ASN A 346 -36.29 0.19 1.24
CA ASN A 346 -36.29 -0.10 2.68
C ASN A 346 -34.88 0.08 3.31
N ASN A 347 -33.82 -0.20 2.59
CA ASN A 347 -32.45 -0.08 3.10
C ASN A 347 -32.01 1.39 3.16
N PHE A 348 -32.55 2.24 2.30
CA PHE A 348 -32.29 3.68 2.30
C PHE A 348 -32.80 4.36 3.59
N ILE A 349 -33.98 3.99 4.06
CA ILE A 349 -34.57 4.52 5.30
C ILE A 349 -33.73 4.14 6.51
N VAL A 350 -33.27 2.88 6.58
CA VAL A 350 -32.41 2.40 7.67
C VAL A 350 -31.08 3.16 7.68
N HIS A 351 -30.49 3.40 6.51
CA HIS A 351 -29.22 4.15 6.40
C HIS A 351 -29.37 5.61 6.84
N LEU A 352 -30.45 6.31 6.42
CA LEU A 352 -30.75 7.65 6.89
C LEU A 352 -30.90 7.70 8.41
N TYR A 353 -31.61 6.72 8.98
CA TYR A 353 -31.82 6.64 10.43
C TYR A 353 -30.49 6.48 11.18
N LEU A 354 -29.60 5.59 10.73
CA LEU A 354 -28.28 5.37 11.33
C LEU A 354 -27.36 6.59 11.20
N HIS A 355 -27.44 7.32 10.10
CA HIS A 355 -26.60 8.50 9.86
C HIS A 355 -27.02 9.72 10.70
N TRP A 356 -28.26 9.76 11.18
CA TRP A 356 -28.78 10.86 12.01
C TRP A 356 -28.67 10.60 13.51
N HIS A 357 -28.35 9.37 13.93
CA HIS A 357 -28.36 8.96 15.33
C HIS A 357 -27.02 8.41 15.84
N VAL A 358 -25.96 8.42 15.01
CA VAL A 358 -24.59 8.11 15.35
C VAL A 358 -23.70 9.34 15.08
#